data_0bf989e06fade0891e7c72f62e7099f9
#
_entry.id   0bf989e06fade0891e7c72f62e7099f9
#
_cell.length_a   1.000
_cell.length_b   1.000
_cell.length_c   1.000
_cell.angle_alpha   90.00
_cell.angle_beta   90.00
_cell.angle_gamma   90.00
#
_symmetry.space_group_name_H-M   'P 1'
#
loop_
_entity.id
_entity.type
_entity.pdbx_description
1 polymer ?
#
loop_
_entity_poly.entity_id
_entity_poly.type
_entity_poly.pdbx_seq_one_letter_code
_entity_poly.pdbx_strand_id
1 'polypeptide(L)'
;FLDEPTTGLDPQSRAALWDEVKRLSIDDGVTVFLTTQYLEEADQLANRIGIIDGGKIVAEGTPAALKSEIGRSSVEIASADPARCNEARQILDRFGEEIPAPRDLLGVRLRDGIDALIEIVRAFDSANLELSSLVLHEPTLDDVFLAKTGRSLEGAGSEEASGEMSLPQVAQPQAAAQ
;
A
#
# COMPACT_ATOMS: atom_id res chain seq x y z
N PHE A 1 -15.65 21.40 4.87
CA PHE A 1 -14.24 21.14 5.15
C PHE A 1 -14.12 20.23 6.37
N LEU A 2 -13.40 19.13 6.25
CA LEU A 2 -13.15 18.17 7.31
C LEU A 2 -11.63 17.98 7.44
N ASP A 3 -11.11 18.22 8.64
CA ASP A 3 -9.68 18.08 8.92
C ASP A 3 -9.46 16.85 9.80
N GLU A 4 -8.80 15.82 9.23
CA GLU A 4 -8.56 14.52 9.85
C GLU A 4 -9.77 13.94 10.59
N PRO A 5 -10.95 13.81 9.96
CA PRO A 5 -12.22 13.59 10.67
C PRO A 5 -12.31 12.24 11.36
N THR A 6 -11.47 11.26 11.00
CA THR A 6 -11.50 9.90 11.57
C THR A 6 -10.37 9.63 12.55
N THR A 7 -9.51 10.62 12.83
CA THR A 7 -8.41 10.44 13.78
C THR A 7 -8.92 10.10 15.17
N GLY A 8 -8.40 9.02 15.76
CA GLY A 8 -8.79 8.53 17.07
C GLY A 8 -10.09 7.74 17.13
N LEU A 9 -10.78 7.54 16.01
CA LEU A 9 -11.97 6.70 15.96
C LEU A 9 -11.61 5.21 15.85
N ASP A 10 -12.45 4.40 16.48
CA ASP A 10 -12.44 2.95 16.28
C ASP A 10 -12.91 2.58 14.85
N PRO A 11 -12.61 1.37 14.33
CA PRO A 11 -12.94 0.97 12.97
C PRO A 11 -14.44 1.07 12.64
N GLN A 12 -15.33 0.78 13.59
CA GLN A 12 -16.78 0.83 13.36
C GLN A 12 -17.27 2.27 13.23
N SER A 13 -16.79 3.16 14.10
CA SER A 13 -17.13 4.60 14.07
C SER A 13 -16.56 5.26 12.80
N ARG A 14 -15.36 4.84 12.36
CA ARG A 14 -14.77 5.30 11.11
C ARG A 14 -15.63 4.92 9.90
N ALA A 15 -16.06 3.66 9.80
CA ALA A 15 -16.92 3.20 8.72
C ALA A 15 -18.25 3.98 8.68
N ALA A 16 -18.86 4.22 9.83
CA ALA A 16 -20.11 5.00 9.93
C ALA A 16 -19.93 6.45 9.45
N LEU A 17 -18.81 7.07 9.78
CA LEU A 17 -18.49 8.42 9.30
C LEU A 17 -18.25 8.44 7.78
N TRP A 18 -17.57 7.44 7.23
CA TRP A 18 -17.38 7.32 5.79
C TRP A 18 -18.72 7.21 5.04
N ASP A 19 -19.64 6.43 5.55
CA ASP A 19 -20.98 6.30 4.95
C ASP A 19 -21.72 7.65 4.97
N GLU A 20 -21.60 8.42 6.06
CA GLU A 20 -22.23 9.75 6.14
C GLU A 20 -21.58 10.74 5.17
N VAL A 21 -20.24 10.73 5.02
CA VAL A 21 -19.53 11.58 4.05
C VAL A 21 -19.92 11.22 2.62
N LYS A 22 -20.04 9.92 2.30
CA LYS A 22 -20.54 9.45 1.00
C LYS A 22 -21.96 9.93 0.74
N ARG A 23 -22.85 9.80 1.72
CA ARG A 23 -24.24 10.27 1.62
C ARG A 23 -24.32 11.77 1.32
N LEU A 24 -23.57 12.60 2.08
CA LEU A 24 -23.51 14.03 1.85
C LEU A 24 -23.01 14.40 0.44
N SER A 25 -22.03 13.67 -0.04
CA SER A 25 -21.44 13.95 -1.37
C SER A 25 -22.32 13.45 -2.52
N ILE A 26 -22.87 12.25 -2.40
CA ILE A 26 -23.61 11.58 -3.49
C ILE A 26 -25.08 11.98 -3.49
N ASP A 27 -25.75 11.87 -2.33
CA ASP A 27 -27.21 12.06 -2.24
C ASP A 27 -27.58 13.54 -2.12
N ASP A 28 -26.82 14.29 -1.31
CA ASP A 28 -27.10 15.70 -1.05
C ASP A 28 -26.31 16.66 -2.01
N GLY A 29 -25.42 16.12 -2.84
CA GLY A 29 -24.63 16.87 -3.82
C GLY A 29 -23.63 17.87 -3.19
N VAL A 30 -23.22 17.65 -1.94
CA VAL A 30 -22.31 18.53 -1.22
C VAL A 30 -20.87 18.26 -1.65
N THR A 31 -20.12 19.31 -2.00
CA THR A 31 -18.67 19.16 -2.21
C THR A 31 -17.98 19.07 -0.87
N VAL A 32 -17.32 17.94 -0.63
CA VAL A 32 -16.54 17.71 0.59
C VAL A 32 -15.06 17.84 0.27
N PHE A 33 -14.35 18.67 1.05
CA PHE A 33 -12.90 18.75 1.08
C PHE A 33 -12.43 18.21 2.43
N LEU A 34 -11.62 17.13 2.40
CA LEU A 34 -11.10 16.51 3.62
C LEU A 34 -9.58 16.39 3.57
N THR A 35 -8.95 16.47 4.73
CA THR A 35 -7.56 16.08 4.93
C THR A 35 -7.52 14.76 5.71
N THR A 36 -6.56 13.91 5.42
CA THR A 36 -6.38 12.65 6.14
C THR A 36 -4.94 12.14 6.02
N GLN A 37 -4.48 11.41 7.03
CA GLN A 37 -3.26 10.62 7.00
C GLN A 37 -3.55 9.15 6.64
N TYR A 38 -4.83 8.76 6.59
CA TYR A 38 -5.24 7.40 6.25
C TYR A 38 -5.51 7.29 4.75
N LEU A 39 -4.59 6.64 4.03
CA LEU A 39 -4.71 6.48 2.57
C LEU A 39 -5.90 5.62 2.17
N GLU A 40 -6.31 4.68 3.02
CA GLU A 40 -7.55 3.92 2.84
C GLU A 40 -8.78 4.83 2.85
N GLU A 41 -8.86 5.83 3.74
CA GLU A 41 -9.94 6.82 3.75
C GLU A 41 -10.00 7.61 2.44
N ALA A 42 -8.83 8.07 1.98
CA ALA A 42 -8.75 8.78 0.70
C ALA A 42 -9.18 7.89 -0.47
N ASP A 43 -8.79 6.61 -0.48
CA ASP A 43 -9.17 5.66 -1.54
C ASP A 43 -10.69 5.38 -1.56
N GLN A 44 -11.32 5.34 -0.38
CA GLN A 44 -12.75 5.08 -0.22
C GLN A 44 -13.67 6.27 -0.50
N LEU A 45 -13.22 7.47 -0.22
CA LEU A 45 -14.06 8.68 -0.21
C LEU A 45 -13.78 9.64 -1.35
N ALA A 46 -12.54 9.75 -1.82
CA ALA A 46 -12.16 10.83 -2.67
C ALA A 46 -12.37 10.52 -4.16
N ASN A 47 -13.00 11.45 -4.88
CA ASN A 47 -13.00 11.46 -6.34
C ASN A 47 -11.67 11.97 -6.90
N ARG A 48 -10.96 12.81 -6.14
CA ARG A 48 -9.68 13.39 -6.50
C ARG A 48 -8.82 13.56 -5.26
N ILE A 49 -7.54 13.20 -5.38
CA ILE A 49 -6.56 13.21 -4.30
C ILE A 49 -5.41 14.13 -4.67
N GLY A 50 -4.93 14.91 -3.70
CA GLY A 50 -3.66 15.62 -3.76
C GLY A 50 -2.73 15.10 -2.66
N ILE A 51 -1.59 14.54 -3.03
CA ILE A 51 -0.56 14.10 -2.08
C ILE A 51 0.36 15.27 -1.79
N ILE A 52 0.51 15.61 -0.52
CA ILE A 52 1.35 16.73 -0.06
C ILE A 52 2.58 16.17 0.65
N ASP A 53 3.76 16.61 0.24
CA ASP A 53 5.01 16.35 0.91
C ASP A 53 5.90 17.61 0.92
N GLY A 54 6.52 17.90 2.08
CA GLY A 54 7.36 19.10 2.24
C GLY A 54 6.64 20.41 1.88
N GLY A 55 5.34 20.51 2.13
CA GLY A 55 4.51 21.69 1.83
C GLY A 55 4.18 21.88 0.34
N LYS A 56 4.38 20.86 -0.50
CA LYS A 56 4.08 20.90 -1.94
C LYS A 56 3.19 19.73 -2.34
N ILE A 57 2.33 19.94 -3.33
CA ILE A 57 1.60 18.84 -3.97
C ILE A 57 2.59 18.09 -4.87
N VAL A 58 2.87 16.82 -4.55
CA VAL A 58 3.81 15.95 -5.28
C VAL A 58 3.11 15.02 -6.26
N ALA A 59 1.81 14.76 -6.06
CA ALA A 59 0.96 14.04 -7.00
C ALA A 59 -0.49 14.50 -6.85
N GLU A 60 -1.25 14.48 -7.95
CA GLU A 60 -2.67 14.83 -7.95
C GLU A 60 -3.41 14.06 -9.03
N GLY A 61 -4.55 13.46 -8.69
CA GLY A 61 -5.35 12.69 -9.64
C GLY A 61 -6.53 11.97 -8.98
N THR A 62 -7.22 11.13 -9.76
CA THR A 62 -8.16 10.17 -9.19
C THR A 62 -7.41 9.03 -8.51
N PRO A 63 -8.00 8.35 -7.51
CA PRO A 63 -7.36 7.18 -6.89
C PRO A 63 -6.88 6.15 -7.93
N ALA A 64 -7.73 5.83 -8.91
CA ALA A 64 -7.41 4.87 -9.97
C ALA A 64 -6.25 5.35 -10.86
N ALA A 65 -6.22 6.63 -11.24
CA ALA A 65 -5.13 7.19 -12.06
C ALA A 65 -3.80 7.13 -11.30
N LEU A 66 -3.78 7.55 -10.03
CA LEU A 66 -2.58 7.54 -9.20
C LEU A 66 -2.04 6.11 -9.01
N LYS A 67 -2.91 5.14 -8.70
CA LYS A 67 -2.53 3.73 -8.56
C LYS A 67 -1.97 3.15 -9.86
N SER A 68 -2.54 3.51 -11.01
CA SER A 68 -2.06 3.05 -12.33
C SER A 68 -0.66 3.55 -12.71
N GLU A 69 -0.22 4.70 -12.15
CA GLU A 69 1.14 5.21 -12.35
C GLU A 69 2.21 4.33 -11.71
N ILE A 70 1.89 3.61 -10.62
CA ILE A 70 2.84 2.78 -9.87
C ILE A 70 3.07 1.44 -10.55
N GLY A 71 2.05 0.91 -11.22
CA GLY A 71 2.18 -0.35 -11.92
C GLY A 71 0.87 -1.07 -12.12
N ARG A 72 1.02 -2.29 -12.63
CA ARG A 72 -0.09 -3.22 -12.85
C ARG A 72 -0.22 -4.16 -11.67
N SER A 73 -1.40 -4.73 -11.49
CA SER A 73 -1.64 -5.79 -10.53
C SER A 73 -0.65 -6.94 -10.71
N SER A 74 -0.29 -7.58 -9.63
CA SER A 74 0.58 -8.76 -9.62
C SER A 74 -0.09 -9.90 -8.87
N VAL A 75 0.33 -11.12 -9.16
CA VAL A 75 -0.08 -12.31 -8.42
C VAL A 75 1.12 -12.99 -7.81
N GLU A 76 0.93 -13.52 -6.62
CA GLU A 76 1.84 -14.46 -5.98
C GLU A 76 1.16 -15.82 -5.90
N ILE A 77 1.84 -16.83 -6.39
CA ILE A 77 1.32 -18.19 -6.51
C ILE A 77 2.28 -19.16 -5.85
N ALA A 78 1.72 -20.08 -5.04
CA ALA A 78 2.42 -21.26 -4.57
C ALA A 78 1.88 -22.51 -5.26
N SER A 79 2.76 -23.34 -5.83
CA SER A 79 2.41 -24.67 -6.29
C SER A 79 2.32 -25.63 -5.11
N ALA A 80 1.34 -26.53 -5.10
CA ALA A 80 1.26 -27.59 -4.11
C ALA A 80 2.44 -28.59 -4.21
N ASP A 81 3.03 -28.71 -5.40
CA ASP A 81 4.21 -29.55 -5.64
C ASP A 81 5.43 -28.67 -5.98
N PRO A 82 6.40 -28.49 -5.05
CA PRO A 82 7.61 -27.72 -5.29
C PRO A 82 8.48 -28.27 -6.44
N ALA A 83 8.41 -29.57 -6.75
CA ALA A 83 9.19 -30.17 -7.83
C ALA A 83 8.72 -29.68 -9.22
N ARG A 84 7.46 -29.22 -9.34
CA ARG A 84 6.87 -28.70 -10.58
C ARG A 84 6.89 -27.17 -10.69
N CYS A 85 7.66 -26.49 -9.84
CA CYS A 85 7.76 -25.02 -9.83
C CYS A 85 8.18 -24.44 -11.19
N ASN A 86 9.06 -25.12 -11.93
CA ASN A 86 9.48 -24.69 -13.26
C ASN A 86 8.35 -24.73 -14.30
N GLU A 87 7.46 -25.71 -14.20
CA GLU A 87 6.30 -25.83 -15.08
C GLU A 87 5.28 -24.72 -14.75
N ALA A 88 5.06 -24.48 -13.47
CA ALA A 88 4.23 -23.36 -13.00
C ALA A 88 4.75 -22.01 -13.54
N ARG A 89 6.08 -21.79 -13.48
CA ARG A 89 6.72 -20.58 -14.03
C ARG A 89 6.47 -20.41 -15.53
N GLN A 90 6.61 -21.49 -16.32
CA GLN A 90 6.35 -21.45 -17.76
C GLN A 90 4.89 -21.12 -18.11
N ILE A 91 3.95 -21.52 -17.27
CA ILE A 91 2.56 -21.15 -17.41
C ILE A 91 2.39 -19.65 -17.16
N LEU A 92 2.96 -19.13 -16.06
CA LEU A 92 2.85 -17.75 -15.63
C LEU A 92 3.50 -16.76 -16.58
N ASP A 93 4.58 -17.13 -17.28
CA ASP A 93 5.25 -16.30 -18.29
C ASP A 93 4.32 -15.83 -19.42
N ARG A 94 3.24 -16.55 -19.67
CA ARG A 94 2.23 -16.17 -20.67
C ARG A 94 1.39 -14.98 -20.23
N PHE A 95 1.23 -14.78 -18.91
CA PHE A 95 0.32 -13.80 -18.33
C PHE A 95 1.02 -12.51 -17.89
N GLY A 96 2.35 -12.53 -17.78
CA GLY A 96 3.03 -11.34 -17.30
C GLY A 96 4.55 -11.45 -17.28
N GLU A 97 5.13 -10.59 -16.47
CA GLU A 97 6.57 -10.53 -16.20
C GLU A 97 6.86 -11.05 -14.80
N GLU A 98 7.84 -11.94 -14.68
CA GLU A 98 8.27 -12.45 -13.36
C GLU A 98 8.79 -11.30 -12.51
N ILE A 99 8.36 -11.26 -11.25
CA ILE A 99 8.82 -10.30 -10.24
C ILE A 99 9.37 -11.05 -9.02
N PRO A 100 10.26 -10.41 -8.24
CA PRO A 100 10.71 -10.99 -6.98
C PRO A 100 9.52 -11.32 -6.07
N ALA A 101 9.52 -12.51 -5.51
CA ALA A 101 8.53 -12.98 -4.55
C ALA A 101 9.23 -13.64 -3.36
N PRO A 102 8.55 -13.78 -2.20
CA PRO A 102 9.05 -14.55 -1.07
C PRO A 102 9.42 -15.99 -1.45
N ARG A 103 10.20 -16.67 -0.59
CA ARG A 103 10.57 -18.07 -0.82
C ARG A 103 9.33 -18.93 -1.04
N ASP A 104 9.44 -19.85 -1.98
CA ASP A 104 8.39 -20.81 -2.36
C ASP A 104 7.17 -20.21 -3.08
N LEU A 105 7.20 -18.91 -3.41
CA LEU A 105 6.20 -18.24 -4.23
C LEU A 105 6.76 -17.85 -5.60
N LEU A 106 5.89 -17.85 -6.59
CA LEU A 106 6.14 -17.29 -7.92
C LEU A 106 5.36 -15.97 -8.04
N GLY A 107 6.06 -14.87 -8.24
CA GLY A 107 5.46 -13.56 -8.45
C GLY A 107 5.40 -13.21 -9.93
N VAL A 108 4.25 -12.73 -10.41
CA VAL A 108 4.07 -12.27 -11.79
C VAL A 108 3.27 -10.98 -11.82
N ARG A 109 3.80 -9.97 -12.49
CA ARG A 109 3.08 -8.73 -12.82
C ARG A 109 2.22 -8.95 -14.04
N LEU A 110 0.91 -8.85 -13.88
CA LEU A 110 -0.07 -9.18 -14.91
C LEU A 110 -0.09 -8.13 -16.03
N ARG A 111 -0.26 -8.60 -17.30
CA ARG A 111 -0.46 -7.71 -18.47
C ARG A 111 -1.88 -7.19 -18.54
N ASP A 112 -2.86 -8.06 -18.29
CA ASP A 112 -4.28 -7.81 -18.47
C ASP A 112 -5.05 -7.62 -17.14
N GLY A 113 -4.32 -7.31 -16.07
CA GLY A 113 -4.91 -7.04 -14.76
C GLY A 113 -5.64 -8.25 -14.18
N ILE A 114 -6.73 -7.97 -13.47
CA ILE A 114 -7.50 -8.98 -12.73
C ILE A 114 -8.16 -10.03 -13.64
N ASP A 115 -8.45 -9.69 -14.89
CA ASP A 115 -9.11 -10.60 -15.85
C ASP A 115 -8.23 -11.82 -16.17
N ALA A 116 -6.91 -11.68 -16.06
CA ALA A 116 -5.97 -12.78 -16.22
C ALA A 116 -6.09 -13.88 -15.15
N LEU A 117 -6.66 -13.59 -13.98
CA LEU A 117 -6.74 -14.58 -12.86
C LEU A 117 -7.50 -15.84 -13.25
N ILE A 118 -8.64 -15.68 -13.93
CA ILE A 118 -9.47 -16.81 -14.33
C ILE A 118 -8.71 -17.69 -15.33
N GLU A 119 -7.96 -17.06 -16.24
CA GLU A 119 -7.18 -17.77 -17.25
C GLU A 119 -5.97 -18.47 -16.64
N ILE A 120 -5.33 -17.86 -15.63
CA ILE A 120 -4.25 -18.48 -14.86
C ILE A 120 -4.77 -19.75 -14.18
N VAL A 121 -5.87 -19.68 -13.43
CA VAL A 121 -6.45 -20.84 -12.74
C VAL A 121 -6.78 -21.96 -13.73
N ARG A 122 -7.40 -21.63 -14.86
CA ARG A 122 -7.70 -22.60 -15.92
C ARG A 122 -6.44 -23.23 -16.53
N ALA A 123 -5.38 -22.44 -16.71
CA ALA A 123 -4.12 -22.96 -17.28
C ALA A 123 -3.45 -23.94 -16.33
N PHE A 124 -3.47 -23.66 -15.02
CA PHE A 124 -2.96 -24.56 -14.00
C PHE A 124 -3.79 -25.85 -13.92
N ASP A 125 -5.11 -25.75 -13.91
CA ASP A 125 -6.02 -26.90 -13.90
C ASP A 125 -5.79 -27.79 -15.15
N SER A 126 -5.69 -27.20 -16.33
CA SER A 126 -5.42 -27.91 -17.59
C SER A 126 -4.06 -28.63 -17.60
N ALA A 127 -3.10 -28.15 -16.83
CA ALA A 127 -1.78 -28.77 -16.66
C ALA A 127 -1.74 -29.79 -15.50
N ASN A 128 -2.86 -30.02 -14.82
CA ASN A 128 -2.91 -30.82 -13.58
C ASN A 128 -1.88 -30.32 -12.54
N LEU A 129 -1.74 -29.00 -12.42
CA LEU A 129 -0.92 -28.33 -11.42
C LEU A 129 -1.83 -27.76 -10.33
N GLU A 130 -1.76 -28.35 -9.17
CA GLU A 130 -2.54 -27.90 -8.02
C GLU A 130 -1.91 -26.64 -7.41
N LEU A 131 -2.75 -25.63 -7.15
CA LEU A 131 -2.37 -24.39 -6.47
C LEU A 131 -2.63 -24.53 -4.98
N SER A 132 -1.62 -24.29 -4.15
CA SER A 132 -1.79 -24.19 -2.71
C SER A 132 -2.14 -22.77 -2.25
N SER A 133 -1.73 -21.77 -3.01
CA SER A 133 -2.06 -20.36 -2.74
C SER A 133 -2.07 -19.55 -4.04
N LEU A 134 -2.97 -18.58 -4.12
CA LEU A 134 -3.00 -17.54 -5.13
C LEU A 134 -3.44 -16.25 -4.46
N VAL A 135 -2.56 -15.24 -4.46
CA VAL A 135 -2.80 -13.92 -3.87
C VAL A 135 -2.66 -12.86 -4.95
N LEU A 136 -3.71 -12.05 -5.12
CA LEU A 136 -3.68 -10.88 -5.98
C LEU A 136 -3.19 -9.68 -5.17
N HIS A 137 -2.22 -8.96 -5.71
CA HIS A 137 -1.76 -7.69 -5.21
C HIS A 137 -2.13 -6.59 -6.21
N GLU A 138 -2.98 -5.69 -5.79
CA GLU A 138 -3.30 -4.48 -6.55
C GLU A 138 -2.49 -3.31 -6.00
N PRO A 139 -2.03 -2.38 -6.86
CA PRO A 139 -1.39 -1.15 -6.40
C PRO A 139 -2.31 -0.38 -5.44
N THR A 140 -1.74 0.09 -4.35
CA THR A 140 -2.42 0.85 -3.32
C THR A 140 -2.02 2.32 -3.35
N LEU A 141 -2.73 3.18 -2.64
CA LEU A 141 -2.30 4.57 -2.45
C LEU A 141 -1.05 4.67 -1.55
N ASP A 142 -0.81 3.66 -0.70
CA ASP A 142 0.43 3.55 0.08
C ASP A 142 1.65 3.39 -0.84
N ASP A 143 1.52 2.55 -1.88
CA ASP A 143 2.56 2.39 -2.90
C ASP A 143 2.80 3.70 -3.66
N VAL A 144 1.72 4.43 -3.99
CA VAL A 144 1.82 5.75 -4.63
C VAL A 144 2.55 6.72 -3.73
N PHE A 145 2.15 6.81 -2.46
CA PHE A 145 2.76 7.72 -1.49
C PHE A 145 4.25 7.42 -1.33
N LEU A 146 4.61 6.15 -1.11
CA LEU A 146 6.00 5.71 -0.98
C LEU A 146 6.82 6.05 -2.23
N ALA A 147 6.30 5.80 -3.41
CA ALA A 147 7.01 6.08 -4.67
C ALA A 147 7.22 7.59 -4.92
N LYS A 148 6.27 8.43 -4.49
CA LYS A 148 6.34 9.89 -4.71
C LYS A 148 7.15 10.63 -3.64
N THR A 149 7.18 10.14 -2.40
CA THR A 149 7.82 10.79 -1.26
C THR A 149 9.11 10.11 -0.80
N GLY A 150 9.31 8.84 -1.17
CA GLY A 150 10.42 8.00 -0.68
C GLY A 150 10.27 7.58 0.79
N ARG A 151 9.11 7.80 1.42
CA ARG A 151 8.82 7.52 2.83
C ARG A 151 7.49 6.80 2.97
N SER A 152 7.37 5.89 3.97
CA SER A 152 6.08 5.34 4.39
C SER A 152 5.41 6.29 5.40
N LEU A 153 4.08 6.42 5.35
CA LEU A 153 3.33 7.20 6.36
C LEU A 153 3.42 6.55 7.75
N GLU A 154 3.53 5.23 7.82
CA GLU A 154 3.68 4.50 9.09
C GLU A 154 5.00 4.79 9.82
N GLY A 155 6.03 5.31 9.11
CA GLY A 155 7.32 5.69 9.69
C GLY A 155 7.41 7.15 10.16
N ALA A 156 6.49 8.03 9.75
CA ALA A 156 6.58 9.46 10.04
C ALA A 156 6.33 9.82 11.52
N GLY A 157 5.72 8.91 12.29
CA GLY A 157 5.48 9.12 13.73
C GLY A 157 6.66 8.75 14.66
N SER A 158 7.72 8.11 14.15
CA SER A 158 8.83 7.60 14.95
C SER A 158 10.15 8.40 14.83
N GLU A 159 10.27 9.30 13.86
CA GLU A 159 11.52 10.07 13.66
C GLU A 159 11.63 11.37 14.47
N GLU A 160 10.55 11.89 15.02
CA GLU A 160 10.61 13.11 15.87
C GLU A 160 11.11 12.86 17.31
N ALA A 161 11.29 11.60 17.73
CA ALA A 161 11.76 11.26 19.08
C ALA A 161 13.28 11.05 19.21
N SER A 162 14.06 11.17 18.13
CA SER A 162 15.52 10.97 18.14
C SER A 162 16.34 12.27 18.07
N GLY A 163 15.74 13.39 18.46
CA GLY A 163 16.47 14.65 18.68
C GLY A 163 17.38 14.52 19.91
N GLU A 164 18.66 14.42 19.65
CA GLU A 164 19.76 14.38 20.62
C GLU A 164 19.57 15.31 21.81
N MET A 165 19.33 14.73 22.98
CA MET A 165 19.59 15.40 24.23
C MET A 165 21.03 15.07 24.66
N SER A 166 22.00 15.79 24.14
CA SER A 166 23.37 15.83 24.65
C SER A 166 23.34 16.39 26.08
N LEU A 167 23.49 15.52 27.05
CA LEU A 167 23.73 15.94 28.42
C LEU A 167 25.14 16.51 28.54
N PRO A 168 25.34 17.66 29.19
CA PRO A 168 26.68 18.18 29.44
C PRO A 168 27.44 17.28 30.42
N GLN A 169 28.66 16.88 30.01
CA GLN A 169 29.59 16.14 30.86
C GLN A 169 29.93 16.97 32.11
N VAL A 170 29.51 16.47 33.28
CA VAL A 170 29.98 16.98 34.59
C VAL A 170 31.42 16.55 34.77
N ALA A 171 32.33 17.54 34.87
CA ALA A 171 33.71 17.34 35.20
C ALA A 171 33.90 16.69 36.58
N GLN A 172 34.61 15.57 36.62
CA GLN A 172 35.02 14.93 37.88
C GLN A 172 36.15 15.74 38.51
N PRO A 173 36.10 16.02 39.83
CA PRO A 173 37.25 16.63 40.51
C PRO A 173 38.35 15.60 40.72
N GLN A 174 39.57 15.97 40.32
CA GLN A 174 40.81 15.22 40.59
C GLN A 174 41.06 15.24 42.10
N ALA A 175 41.12 14.07 42.71
CA ALA A 175 41.64 13.93 44.08
C ALA A 175 43.17 13.98 44.03
N ALA A 176 43.75 14.99 44.70
CA ALA A 176 45.16 15.10 44.95
C ALA A 176 45.59 14.09 46.03
N ALA A 177 46.60 13.29 45.70
CA ALA A 177 47.28 12.43 46.64
C ALA A 177 48.32 13.26 47.45
N GLN A 178 48.30 13.11 48.72
CA GLN A 178 49.48 13.17 49.61
C GLN A 178 49.51 11.92 50.48
#